data_57ecfb78d54e66f8d0246f6b501410d9
#
_entry.id   57ecfb78d54e66f8d0246f6b501410d9
#
_cell.length_a   1.000
_cell.length_b   1.000
_cell.length_c   1.000
_cell.angle_alpha   90.00
_cell.angle_beta   90.00
_cell.angle_gamma   90.00
#
_symmetry.space_group_name_H-M   'P 1'
#
loop_
_entity.id
_entity.type
_entity.pdbx_description
1 polymer ?
#
loop_
_entity_poly.entity_id
_entity_poly.type
_entity_poly.pdbx_seq_one_letter_code
_entity_poly.pdbx_strand_id
1 'polypeptide(L)'
;MRKVLSLMAAATLLLPTACGNGAASGGGDPDRKSIRIAYQAFPSGDLIVKNQGLLEKALPDYQITWTKFDSGASINTAFVAGSVDIAAIGSSPVARGLSAPLNIPYQVAFVLDVAGDNEALVARKGSGISDVSGLRGKKVATPFASTAHYSLLAALDRAGVKESDLTIVDLEPQDIQAAWTRGDLDAAYSWLPSLDELRKAGTVLVTSRELASAGKPTLDLGVVATAFVKAHPAAVDAWRKAQSQALNLIHNDPASAAKSVGVELNLTPEEAQRQLSQGVFLKPADLASPAWLGTSAAKGQLADNLVSAAQFLKDQQKIDAVPDLATVQAAIYTEGLPNVLG
;
A
#
# COMPACT_ATOMS: atom_id res chain seq x y z
N MET A 1 -14.48 76.70 -10.09
CA MET A 1 -15.84 77.31 -10.07
C MET A 1 -16.84 76.26 -10.44
N ARG A 2 -17.92 76.22 -9.71
CA ARG A 2 -19.18 75.50 -9.82
C ARG A 2 -19.25 74.16 -9.05
N LYS A 3 -19.79 74.32 -7.84
CA LYS A 3 -20.51 73.35 -7.04
C LYS A 3 -21.82 73.00 -7.73
N VAL A 4 -22.22 71.71 -7.74
CA VAL A 4 -23.64 71.34 -7.81
C VAL A 4 -23.85 70.21 -6.80
N LEU A 5 -24.69 70.49 -5.84
CA LEU A 5 -25.38 69.58 -4.91
C LEU A 5 -26.53 68.88 -5.68
N SER A 6 -26.78 67.61 -5.41
CA SER A 6 -28.15 67.04 -5.51
C SER A 6 -28.24 65.70 -4.77
N LEU A 7 -28.96 65.73 -3.75
CA LEU A 7 -30.16 65.04 -3.29
C LEU A 7 -30.10 63.49 -3.22
N MET A 8 -30.19 63.03 -1.98
CA MET A 8 -30.64 61.69 -1.56
C MET A 8 -32.08 61.41 -2.04
N ALA A 9 -32.27 60.22 -2.57
CA ALA A 9 -33.59 59.59 -2.61
C ALA A 9 -33.45 58.16 -2.06
N ALA A 10 -34.03 57.95 -0.87
CA ALA A 10 -34.16 56.61 -0.28
C ALA A 10 -35.30 55.87 -1.00
N ALA A 11 -34.97 54.77 -1.60
CA ALA A 11 -35.96 53.80 -2.11
C ALA A 11 -35.87 52.50 -1.29
N THR A 12 -36.83 52.30 -0.42
CA THR A 12 -37.13 51.09 0.30
C THR A 12 -37.64 50.04 -0.71
N LEU A 13 -36.83 49.02 -1.02
CA LEU A 13 -37.25 47.86 -1.78
C LEU A 13 -37.52 46.68 -0.81
N LEU A 14 -38.80 46.34 -0.75
CA LEU A 14 -39.33 45.12 -0.14
C LEU A 14 -38.83 43.92 -0.98
N LEU A 15 -38.05 43.02 -0.36
CA LEU A 15 -37.67 41.73 -0.94
C LEU A 15 -38.80 40.72 -0.68
N PRO A 16 -39.26 40.00 -1.71
CA PRO A 16 -40.11 38.84 -1.51
C PRO A 16 -39.27 37.66 -1.05
N THR A 17 -39.65 37.02 0.05
CA THR A 17 -39.20 35.71 0.49
C THR A 17 -39.63 34.67 -0.52
N ALA A 18 -38.70 34.24 -1.39
CA ALA A 18 -38.88 33.06 -2.20
C ALA A 18 -38.40 31.84 -1.43
N CYS A 19 -39.31 31.00 -0.99
CA CYS A 19 -39.03 29.63 -0.59
C CYS A 19 -38.48 28.87 -1.84
N GLY A 20 -37.17 28.75 -1.91
CA GLY A 20 -36.48 27.94 -2.93
C GLY A 20 -36.15 26.58 -2.34
N ASN A 21 -36.67 25.55 -2.95
CA ASN A 21 -36.44 24.13 -2.70
C ASN A 21 -34.98 23.84 -2.44
N GLY A 22 -34.71 23.17 -1.30
CA GLY A 22 -33.40 22.66 -0.92
C GLY A 22 -32.91 21.61 -1.92
N ALA A 23 -31.79 21.90 -2.54
CA ALA A 23 -30.92 20.87 -3.04
C ALA A 23 -30.51 20.01 -1.85
N ALA A 24 -30.80 18.73 -1.91
CA ALA A 24 -30.33 17.74 -0.93
C ALA A 24 -28.80 17.64 -1.03
N SER A 25 -28.11 18.46 -0.24
CA SER A 25 -26.75 18.17 0.17
C SER A 25 -26.85 16.93 1.06
N GLY A 26 -26.19 15.83 0.68
CA GLY A 26 -26.11 14.62 1.47
C GLY A 26 -25.59 14.94 2.86
N GLY A 27 -26.51 15.11 3.81
CA GLY A 27 -26.21 15.32 5.21
C GLY A 27 -25.72 14.01 5.78
N GLY A 28 -24.38 13.83 5.85
CA GLY A 28 -23.80 12.84 6.75
C GLY A 28 -24.17 13.27 8.17
N ASP A 29 -24.57 12.28 8.97
CA ASP A 29 -24.81 12.46 10.40
C ASP A 29 -23.52 13.01 11.05
N PRO A 30 -23.52 14.22 11.65
CA PRO A 30 -22.33 14.82 12.24
C PRO A 30 -21.76 14.02 13.40
N ASP A 31 -22.51 13.08 13.99
CA ASP A 31 -22.07 12.19 15.06
C ASP A 31 -21.54 10.85 14.55
N ARG A 32 -21.58 10.58 13.24
CA ARG A 32 -21.12 9.32 12.66
C ARG A 32 -19.60 9.27 12.65
N LYS A 33 -19.03 8.26 13.32
CA LYS A 33 -17.58 7.98 13.31
C LYS A 33 -17.12 7.66 11.90
N SER A 34 -15.93 8.08 11.53
CA SER A 34 -15.37 7.83 10.20
C SER A 34 -14.10 6.99 10.24
N ILE A 35 -13.88 6.19 9.19
CA ILE A 35 -12.64 5.46 8.93
C ILE A 35 -12.22 5.73 7.49
N ARG A 36 -11.00 6.24 7.29
CA ARG A 36 -10.42 6.52 5.99
C ARG A 36 -9.35 5.48 5.69
N ILE A 37 -9.61 4.62 4.71
CA ILE A 37 -8.73 3.48 4.36
C ILE A 37 -8.06 3.77 3.04
N ALA A 38 -6.72 3.73 3.03
CA ALA A 38 -5.93 3.74 1.82
C ALA A 38 -5.67 2.31 1.35
N TYR A 39 -5.93 2.04 0.08
CA TYR A 39 -5.64 0.75 -0.54
C TYR A 39 -4.90 0.90 -1.86
N GLN A 40 -4.26 -0.15 -2.32
CA GLN A 40 -3.64 -0.22 -3.63
C GLN A 40 -4.34 -1.29 -4.49
N ALA A 41 -4.35 -1.09 -5.80
CA ALA A 41 -5.02 -2.00 -6.73
C ALA A 41 -4.08 -3.17 -7.10
N PHE A 42 -3.86 -4.10 -6.17
CA PHE A 42 -3.15 -5.37 -6.40
C PHE A 42 -3.92 -6.54 -5.74
N PRO A 43 -3.72 -7.80 -6.20
CA PRO A 43 -4.42 -8.96 -5.65
C PRO A 43 -4.09 -9.17 -4.18
N SER A 44 -5.03 -8.88 -3.28
CA SER A 44 -4.82 -8.88 -1.83
C SER A 44 -6.10 -9.23 -1.06
N GLY A 45 -5.94 -9.58 0.24
CA GLY A 45 -7.05 -9.74 1.17
C GLY A 45 -7.83 -8.43 1.37
N ASP A 46 -7.16 -7.29 1.26
CA ASP A 46 -7.77 -5.96 1.43
C ASP A 46 -8.88 -5.69 0.40
N LEU A 47 -8.68 -6.12 -0.85
CA LEU A 47 -9.72 -6.03 -1.89
C LEU A 47 -10.92 -6.96 -1.62
N ILE A 48 -10.71 -8.08 -0.94
CA ILE A 48 -11.81 -8.97 -0.50
C ILE A 48 -12.61 -8.28 0.59
N VAL A 49 -11.95 -7.70 1.59
CA VAL A 49 -12.61 -6.94 2.67
C VAL A 49 -13.48 -5.84 2.09
N LYS A 50 -12.93 -5.05 1.16
CA LYS A 50 -13.61 -3.95 0.47
C LYS A 50 -14.80 -4.46 -0.36
N ASN A 51 -14.57 -5.42 -1.24
CA ASN A 51 -15.61 -5.92 -2.17
C ASN A 51 -16.80 -6.55 -1.43
N GLN A 52 -16.51 -7.32 -0.39
CA GLN A 52 -17.56 -7.98 0.38
C GLN A 52 -18.19 -7.08 1.45
N GLY A 53 -17.69 -5.87 1.66
CA GLY A 53 -18.17 -4.95 2.69
C GLY A 53 -18.05 -5.55 4.09
N LEU A 54 -16.96 -6.29 4.36
CA LEU A 54 -16.81 -7.00 5.64
C LEU A 54 -16.69 -6.03 6.81
N LEU A 55 -16.00 -4.92 6.61
CA LEU A 55 -15.82 -3.92 7.64
C LEU A 55 -17.07 -3.07 7.83
N GLU A 56 -17.77 -2.70 6.76
CA GLU A 56 -19.03 -1.97 6.79
C GLU A 56 -20.11 -2.75 7.54
N LYS A 57 -20.15 -4.07 7.36
CA LYS A 57 -21.06 -4.96 8.09
C LYS A 57 -20.71 -5.09 9.56
N ALA A 58 -19.41 -5.08 9.89
CA ALA A 58 -18.92 -5.19 11.27
C ALA A 58 -19.07 -3.88 12.06
N LEU A 59 -19.06 -2.73 11.38
CA LEU A 59 -19.08 -1.38 11.96
C LEU A 59 -20.17 -0.50 11.34
N PRO A 60 -21.46 -0.83 11.51
CA PRO A 60 -22.56 -0.11 10.86
C PRO A 60 -22.67 1.36 11.29
N ASP A 61 -22.13 1.71 12.47
CA ASP A 61 -22.09 3.09 12.99
C ASP A 61 -20.96 3.94 12.45
N TYR A 62 -20.07 3.34 11.62
CA TYR A 62 -18.96 4.06 11.00
C TYR A 62 -19.26 4.37 9.53
N GLN A 63 -18.81 5.54 9.09
CA GLN A 63 -18.68 5.84 7.67
C GLN A 63 -17.29 5.41 7.22
N ILE A 64 -17.21 4.41 6.34
CA ILE A 64 -15.95 3.89 5.82
C ILE A 64 -15.74 4.43 4.42
N THR A 65 -14.57 5.00 4.19
CA THR A 65 -14.18 5.55 2.88
C THR A 65 -12.90 4.86 2.42
N TRP A 66 -12.96 4.22 1.26
CA TRP A 66 -11.81 3.60 0.61
C TRP A 66 -11.24 4.53 -0.45
N THR A 67 -9.97 4.86 -0.34
CA THR A 67 -9.25 5.70 -1.32
C THR A 67 -8.11 4.91 -1.92
N LYS A 68 -8.11 4.83 -3.25
CA LYS A 68 -7.04 4.17 -4.00
C LYS A 68 -5.81 5.07 -4.06
N PHE A 69 -4.64 4.46 -3.83
CA PHE A 69 -3.32 5.05 -4.04
C PHE A 69 -2.50 4.19 -4.99
N ASP A 70 -1.56 4.80 -5.70
CA ASP A 70 -0.78 4.09 -6.70
C ASP A 70 0.47 3.43 -6.11
N SER A 71 1.01 3.97 -4.99
CA SER A 71 2.20 3.43 -4.31
C SER A 71 2.21 3.70 -2.81
N GLY A 72 3.11 3.01 -2.08
CA GLY A 72 3.34 3.25 -0.66
C GLY A 72 3.94 4.62 -0.35
N ALA A 73 4.61 5.27 -1.31
CA ALA A 73 5.13 6.62 -1.14
C ALA A 73 4.00 7.65 -1.01
N SER A 74 2.97 7.54 -1.87
CA SER A 74 1.79 8.40 -1.82
C SER A 74 0.94 8.15 -0.57
N ILE A 75 0.86 6.90 -0.08
CA ILE A 75 0.21 6.55 1.20
C ILE A 75 0.94 7.20 2.38
N ASN A 76 2.28 7.16 2.43
CA ASN A 76 3.04 7.85 3.47
C ASN A 76 2.78 9.36 3.47
N THR A 77 2.69 9.98 2.28
CA THR A 77 2.30 11.39 2.17
C THR A 77 0.91 11.66 2.74
N ALA A 78 -0.04 10.76 2.49
CA ALA A 78 -1.39 10.86 3.04
C ALA A 78 -1.44 10.71 4.58
N PHE A 79 -0.61 9.83 5.17
CA PHE A 79 -0.45 9.76 6.63
C PHE A 79 0.15 11.04 7.22
N VAL A 80 1.19 11.61 6.60
CA VAL A 80 1.77 12.90 7.02
C VAL A 80 0.72 14.01 6.98
N ALA A 81 -0.15 14.00 5.97
CA ALA A 81 -1.25 14.94 5.83
C ALA A 81 -2.43 14.66 6.79
N GLY A 82 -2.41 13.56 7.55
CA GLY A 82 -3.51 13.18 8.45
C GLY A 82 -4.82 12.83 7.71
N SER A 83 -4.74 12.42 6.44
CA SER A 83 -5.91 12.14 5.60
C SER A 83 -6.30 10.65 5.55
N VAL A 84 -5.53 9.76 6.21
CA VAL A 84 -5.71 8.31 6.25
C VAL A 84 -5.61 7.81 7.69
N ASP A 85 -6.44 6.83 8.04
CA ASP A 85 -6.47 6.19 9.36
C ASP A 85 -5.89 4.77 9.31
N ILE A 86 -6.17 4.02 8.24
CA ILE A 86 -5.72 2.64 8.01
C ILE A 86 -5.20 2.54 6.57
N ALA A 87 -4.16 1.74 6.34
CA ALA A 87 -3.68 1.49 4.99
C ALA A 87 -3.08 0.11 4.78
N ALA A 88 -3.21 -0.39 3.55
CA ALA A 88 -2.40 -1.49 2.99
C ALA A 88 -1.17 -0.88 2.31
N ILE A 89 0.03 -1.18 2.81
CA ILE A 89 1.28 -0.54 2.37
C ILE A 89 2.47 -1.50 2.48
N GLY A 90 3.39 -1.44 1.54
CA GLY A 90 4.57 -2.29 1.52
C GLY A 90 5.55 -2.06 2.69
N SER A 91 6.32 -3.08 3.07
CA SER A 91 7.26 -3.04 4.19
C SER A 91 8.40 -2.04 4.01
N SER A 92 8.90 -1.85 2.79
CA SER A 92 9.94 -0.85 2.50
C SER A 92 9.43 0.59 2.72
N PRO A 93 8.26 1.01 2.18
CA PRO A 93 7.67 2.29 2.56
C PRO A 93 7.38 2.41 4.06
N VAL A 94 7.00 1.31 4.76
CA VAL A 94 6.83 1.32 6.23
C VAL A 94 8.16 1.59 6.93
N ALA A 95 9.22 0.87 6.58
CA ALA A 95 10.55 1.10 7.14
C ALA A 95 11.00 2.56 6.94
N ARG A 96 10.77 3.12 5.76
CA ARG A 96 11.05 4.53 5.45
C ARG A 96 10.16 5.48 6.27
N GLY A 97 8.88 5.17 6.41
CA GLY A 97 7.92 5.99 7.15
C GLY A 97 8.24 6.07 8.65
N LEU A 98 8.74 4.97 9.24
CA LEU A 98 9.19 4.93 10.63
C LEU A 98 10.57 5.59 10.84
N SER A 99 11.30 5.89 9.76
CA SER A 99 12.64 6.48 9.78
C SER A 99 12.59 8.00 9.65
N ALA A 100 13.64 8.68 10.14
CA ALA A 100 13.83 10.09 9.88
C ALA A 100 14.08 10.35 8.37
N PRO A 101 13.59 11.45 7.82
CA PRO A 101 12.90 12.56 8.51
C PRO A 101 11.39 12.37 8.69
N LEU A 102 10.78 11.30 8.17
CA LEU A 102 9.33 11.12 8.15
C LEU A 102 8.75 10.88 9.55
N ASN A 103 9.29 9.90 10.30
CA ASN A 103 8.84 9.53 11.65
C ASN A 103 7.32 9.50 11.78
N ILE A 104 6.64 8.84 10.84
CA ILE A 104 5.17 8.81 10.75
C ILE A 104 4.62 8.05 11.96
N PRO A 105 3.67 8.64 12.72
CA PRO A 105 3.11 8.01 13.91
C PRO A 105 2.01 7.00 13.53
N TYR A 106 2.38 5.87 12.92
CA TYR A 106 1.51 4.74 12.69
C TYR A 106 2.06 3.46 13.30
N GLN A 107 1.23 2.44 13.37
CA GLN A 107 1.58 1.12 13.90
C GLN A 107 1.22 0.04 12.88
N VAL A 108 2.09 -0.95 12.72
CA VAL A 108 1.80 -2.16 11.94
C VAL A 108 0.90 -3.07 12.76
N ALA A 109 -0.30 -3.32 12.28
CA ALA A 109 -1.33 -4.08 12.97
C ALA A 109 -1.65 -5.44 12.31
N PHE A 110 -1.14 -5.67 11.07
CA PHE A 110 -1.40 -6.90 10.33
C PHE A 110 -0.32 -7.14 9.26
N VAL A 111 -0.09 -8.41 8.88
CA VAL A 111 0.66 -8.79 7.67
C VAL A 111 -0.36 -9.28 6.66
N LEU A 112 -0.45 -8.61 5.52
CA LEU A 112 -1.42 -8.94 4.46
C LEU A 112 -0.92 -10.09 3.60
N ASP A 113 0.35 -10.00 3.17
CA ASP A 113 1.07 -11.05 2.44
C ASP A 113 2.59 -10.84 2.49
N VAL A 114 3.32 -11.80 1.94
CA VAL A 114 4.73 -11.69 1.60
C VAL A 114 4.84 -11.68 0.08
N ALA A 115 5.60 -10.72 -0.47
CA ALA A 115 5.78 -10.63 -1.90
C ALA A 115 6.46 -11.90 -2.45
N GLY A 116 5.81 -12.47 -3.46
CA GLY A 116 6.22 -13.70 -4.11
C GLY A 116 6.58 -13.46 -5.57
N ASP A 117 5.99 -14.26 -6.44
CA ASP A 117 6.11 -14.10 -7.89
C ASP A 117 5.19 -13.00 -8.44
N ASN A 118 4.35 -12.44 -7.59
CA ASN A 118 3.47 -11.29 -7.87
C ASN A 118 4.23 -9.96 -8.01
N GLU A 119 5.52 -9.93 -7.68
CA GLU A 119 6.41 -8.77 -7.83
C GLU A 119 7.74 -9.24 -8.45
N ALA A 120 8.19 -8.63 -9.56
CA ALA A 120 9.36 -9.11 -10.30
C ALA A 120 10.00 -8.04 -11.18
N LEU A 121 11.29 -8.24 -11.48
CA LEU A 121 12.06 -7.54 -12.49
C LEU A 121 11.91 -8.22 -13.84
N VAL A 122 11.46 -7.47 -14.84
CA VAL A 122 11.24 -7.97 -16.21
C VAL A 122 12.12 -7.19 -17.17
N ALA A 123 12.91 -7.89 -17.97
CA ALA A 123 13.64 -7.32 -19.10
C ALA A 123 12.82 -7.44 -20.38
N ARG A 124 12.85 -6.43 -21.24
CA ARG A 124 12.19 -6.44 -22.55
C ARG A 124 12.81 -7.50 -23.46
N LYS A 125 12.01 -8.27 -24.15
CA LYS A 125 12.49 -9.17 -25.21
C LYS A 125 13.20 -8.37 -26.30
N GLY A 126 14.38 -8.86 -26.72
CA GLY A 126 15.22 -8.16 -27.70
C GLY A 126 16.11 -7.05 -27.14
N SER A 127 16.07 -6.74 -25.84
CA SER A 127 16.99 -5.76 -25.18
C SER A 127 18.44 -6.28 -25.03
N GLY A 128 18.66 -7.58 -25.23
CA GLY A 128 19.95 -8.23 -24.99
C GLY A 128 20.26 -8.48 -23.50
N ILE A 129 19.26 -8.32 -22.61
CA ILE A 129 19.41 -8.51 -21.18
C ILE A 129 18.94 -9.94 -20.85
N SER A 130 19.87 -10.77 -20.34
CA SER A 130 19.61 -12.16 -19.92
C SER A 130 19.61 -12.37 -18.42
N ASP A 131 20.23 -11.44 -17.67
CA ASP A 131 20.35 -11.45 -16.22
C ASP A 131 20.47 -10.02 -15.67
N VAL A 132 20.51 -9.87 -14.33
CA VAL A 132 20.59 -8.57 -13.66
C VAL A 132 21.88 -7.80 -14.00
N SER A 133 22.98 -8.51 -14.28
CA SER A 133 24.26 -7.86 -14.64
C SER A 133 24.20 -7.14 -16.00
N GLY A 134 23.30 -7.61 -16.90
CA GLY A 134 23.03 -7.00 -18.20
C GLY A 134 22.27 -5.67 -18.15
N LEU A 135 21.87 -5.22 -16.95
CA LEU A 135 21.19 -3.91 -16.77
C LEU A 135 22.13 -2.71 -16.87
N ARG A 136 23.47 -2.91 -16.89
CA ARG A 136 24.42 -1.79 -17.02
C ARG A 136 24.18 -1.01 -18.30
N GLY A 137 24.10 0.32 -18.17
CA GLY A 137 23.80 1.24 -19.28
C GLY A 137 22.35 1.23 -19.74
N LYS A 138 21.46 0.49 -19.06
CA LYS A 138 20.04 0.33 -19.44
C LYS A 138 19.12 1.28 -18.69
N LYS A 139 17.93 1.49 -19.24
CA LYS A 139 16.87 2.29 -18.65
C LYS A 139 15.84 1.38 -17.97
N VAL A 140 15.80 1.44 -16.64
CA VAL A 140 14.95 0.58 -15.79
C VAL A 140 13.96 1.44 -15.04
N ALA A 141 12.67 1.07 -15.05
CA ALA A 141 11.64 1.77 -14.30
C ALA A 141 11.22 0.99 -13.05
N THR A 142 10.89 1.72 -11.98
CA THR A 142 10.23 1.22 -10.78
C THR A 142 9.61 2.38 -10.01
N PRO A 143 8.50 2.19 -9.27
CA PRO A 143 8.00 3.25 -8.37
C PRO A 143 8.96 3.44 -7.20
N PHE A 144 9.47 4.66 -7.01
CA PHE A 144 10.45 4.93 -5.96
C PHE A 144 9.85 4.77 -4.55
N ALA A 145 10.68 4.39 -3.61
CA ALA A 145 10.31 4.14 -2.22
C ALA A 145 9.20 3.09 -2.05
N SER A 146 9.05 2.16 -3.01
CA SER A 146 8.17 0.99 -2.95
C SER A 146 8.95 -0.27 -2.57
N THR A 147 8.24 -1.40 -2.41
CA THR A 147 8.83 -2.74 -2.31
C THR A 147 9.59 -3.11 -3.58
N ALA A 148 9.06 -2.79 -4.75
CA ALA A 148 9.71 -3.03 -6.03
C ALA A 148 11.04 -2.26 -6.17
N HIS A 149 11.11 -1.01 -5.68
CA HIS A 149 12.38 -0.26 -5.65
C HIS A 149 13.40 -0.92 -4.72
N TYR A 150 12.98 -1.32 -3.51
CA TYR A 150 13.83 -2.06 -2.58
C TYR A 150 14.33 -3.36 -3.22
N SER A 151 13.44 -4.12 -3.85
CA SER A 151 13.76 -5.39 -4.50
C SER A 151 14.69 -5.20 -5.71
N LEU A 152 14.51 -4.12 -6.50
CA LEU A 152 15.45 -3.77 -7.57
C LEU A 152 16.86 -3.50 -7.00
N LEU A 153 16.97 -2.67 -5.96
CA LEU A 153 18.25 -2.36 -5.33
C LEU A 153 18.91 -3.63 -4.75
N ALA A 154 18.11 -4.52 -4.13
CA ALA A 154 18.60 -5.79 -3.62
C ALA A 154 19.10 -6.73 -4.75
N ALA A 155 18.41 -6.75 -5.89
CA ALA A 155 18.84 -7.52 -7.05
C ALA A 155 20.15 -6.98 -7.65
N LEU A 156 20.29 -5.66 -7.75
CA LEU A 156 21.51 -4.99 -8.22
C LEU A 156 22.69 -5.26 -7.28
N ASP A 157 22.49 -5.10 -5.96
CA ASP A 157 23.52 -5.38 -4.93
C ASP A 157 24.02 -6.82 -5.04
N ARG A 158 23.12 -7.79 -5.12
CA ARG A 158 23.43 -9.21 -5.30
C ARG A 158 24.23 -9.50 -6.57
N ALA A 159 23.98 -8.76 -7.66
CA ALA A 159 24.65 -8.92 -8.94
C ALA A 159 25.94 -8.07 -9.05
N GLY A 160 26.32 -7.31 -8.00
CA GLY A 160 27.48 -6.41 -8.05
C GLY A 160 27.32 -5.28 -9.05
N VAL A 161 26.08 -4.82 -9.30
CA VAL A 161 25.74 -3.69 -10.19
C VAL A 161 25.43 -2.48 -9.31
N LYS A 162 26.07 -1.35 -9.59
CA LYS A 162 25.78 -0.10 -8.87
C LYS A 162 24.56 0.58 -9.47
N GLU A 163 23.78 1.27 -8.64
CA GLU A 163 22.68 2.10 -9.12
C GLU A 163 23.13 3.12 -10.19
N SER A 164 24.35 3.65 -10.05
CA SER A 164 24.95 4.58 -11.01
C SER A 164 25.33 3.96 -12.37
N ASP A 165 25.33 2.63 -12.48
CA ASP A 165 25.68 1.94 -13.71
C ASP A 165 24.50 1.86 -14.71
N LEU A 166 23.30 2.30 -14.30
CA LEU A 166 22.08 2.28 -15.11
C LEU A 166 21.26 3.55 -14.89
N THR A 167 20.26 3.78 -15.71
CA THR A 167 19.30 4.88 -15.51
C THR A 167 18.03 4.32 -14.87
N ILE A 168 17.81 4.59 -13.57
CA ILE A 168 16.56 4.22 -12.91
C ILE A 168 15.58 5.39 -13.01
N VAL A 169 14.34 5.09 -13.44
CA VAL A 169 13.27 6.07 -13.65
C VAL A 169 12.15 5.81 -12.67
N ASP A 170 11.73 6.85 -11.96
CA ASP A 170 10.59 6.84 -11.06
C ASP A 170 9.30 6.92 -11.87
N LEU A 171 8.56 5.82 -11.95
CA LEU A 171 7.27 5.73 -12.63
C LEU A 171 6.32 4.87 -11.80
N GLU A 172 5.08 5.33 -11.65
CA GLU A 172 4.02 4.52 -11.06
C GLU A 172 3.62 3.35 -12.00
N PRO A 173 3.01 2.26 -11.49
CA PRO A 173 2.79 1.04 -12.27
C PRO A 173 2.06 1.26 -13.60
N GLN A 174 1.10 2.19 -13.65
CA GLN A 174 0.36 2.51 -14.87
C GLN A 174 1.23 3.25 -15.89
N ASP A 175 2.12 4.13 -15.43
CA ASP A 175 3.07 4.85 -16.28
C ASP A 175 4.17 3.93 -16.79
N ILE A 176 4.60 2.95 -15.97
CA ILE A 176 5.49 1.86 -16.39
C ILE A 176 4.85 1.10 -17.56
N GLN A 177 3.59 0.72 -17.45
CA GLN A 177 2.85 0.02 -18.49
C GLN A 177 2.81 0.82 -19.80
N ALA A 178 2.50 2.12 -19.71
CA ALA A 178 2.46 3.02 -20.86
C ALA A 178 3.84 3.18 -21.52
N ALA A 179 4.90 3.42 -20.74
CA ALA A 179 6.27 3.53 -21.22
C ALA A 179 6.79 2.19 -21.80
N TRP A 180 6.39 1.06 -21.19
CA TRP A 180 6.69 -0.27 -21.70
C TRP A 180 6.08 -0.51 -23.07
N THR A 181 4.82 -0.17 -23.25
CA THR A 181 4.12 -0.33 -24.53
C THR A 181 4.77 0.48 -25.66
N ARG A 182 5.25 1.69 -25.37
CA ARG A 182 5.97 2.53 -26.34
C ARG A 182 7.39 2.06 -26.64
N GLY A 183 7.96 1.18 -25.83
CA GLY A 183 9.35 0.75 -25.98
C GLY A 183 10.39 1.66 -25.31
N ASP A 184 9.97 2.54 -24.41
CA ASP A 184 10.82 3.55 -23.76
C ASP A 184 11.71 2.98 -22.66
N LEU A 185 11.48 1.71 -22.24
CA LEU A 185 12.15 1.04 -21.14
C LEU A 185 12.82 -0.26 -21.59
N ASP A 186 14.03 -0.53 -21.10
CA ASP A 186 14.73 -1.80 -21.29
C ASP A 186 14.29 -2.87 -20.29
N ALA A 187 13.99 -2.46 -19.04
CA ALA A 187 13.50 -3.31 -17.98
C ALA A 187 12.59 -2.53 -17.02
N ALA A 188 11.81 -3.26 -16.20
CA ALA A 188 11.04 -2.66 -15.12
C ALA A 188 10.86 -3.65 -13.96
N TYR A 189 10.90 -3.14 -12.73
CA TYR A 189 10.46 -3.87 -11.53
C TYR A 189 9.09 -3.35 -11.13
N SER A 190 8.10 -4.22 -11.09
CA SER A 190 6.73 -3.87 -10.75
C SER A 190 5.97 -5.08 -10.21
N TRP A 191 4.73 -4.85 -9.80
CA TRP A 191 3.82 -5.86 -9.25
C TRP A 191 2.55 -6.03 -10.09
N LEU A 192 1.79 -7.08 -9.79
CA LEU A 192 0.49 -7.36 -10.41
C LEU A 192 -0.55 -6.27 -10.10
N PRO A 193 -1.44 -5.95 -11.05
CA PRO A 193 -1.61 -6.58 -12.35
C PRO A 193 -0.65 -6.05 -13.43
N SER A 194 0.05 -4.92 -13.21
CA SER A 194 0.95 -4.30 -14.20
C SER A 194 2.06 -5.24 -14.66
N LEU A 195 2.58 -6.08 -13.76
CA LEU A 195 3.60 -7.07 -14.07
C LEU A 195 3.17 -8.05 -15.18
N ASP A 196 1.91 -8.42 -15.24
CA ASP A 196 1.43 -9.33 -16.30
C ASP A 196 1.55 -8.70 -17.69
N GLU A 197 1.35 -7.40 -17.82
CA GLU A 197 1.55 -6.70 -19.09
C GLU A 197 3.02 -6.67 -19.50
N LEU A 198 3.92 -6.48 -18.53
CA LEU A 198 5.36 -6.53 -18.79
C LEU A 198 5.78 -7.91 -19.27
N ARG A 199 5.27 -8.98 -18.67
CA ARG A 199 5.59 -10.39 -19.01
C ARG A 199 5.17 -10.78 -20.42
N LYS A 200 4.14 -10.17 -21.00
CA LYS A 200 3.73 -10.45 -22.40
C LYS A 200 4.86 -10.18 -23.40
N ALA A 201 5.62 -9.11 -23.19
CA ALA A 201 6.72 -8.69 -24.06
C ALA A 201 8.10 -8.71 -23.36
N GLY A 202 8.22 -9.42 -22.25
CA GLY A 202 9.43 -9.46 -21.43
C GLY A 202 9.80 -10.87 -20.96
N THR A 203 10.96 -10.94 -20.32
CA THR A 203 11.48 -12.11 -19.61
C THR A 203 11.74 -11.72 -18.16
N VAL A 204 11.24 -12.49 -17.20
CA VAL A 204 11.51 -12.31 -15.79
C VAL A 204 12.99 -12.60 -15.51
N LEU A 205 13.68 -11.67 -14.86
CA LEU A 205 15.09 -11.83 -14.47
C LEU A 205 15.21 -12.31 -13.01
N VAL A 206 14.34 -11.81 -12.13
CA VAL A 206 14.30 -12.18 -10.71
C VAL A 206 12.92 -11.81 -10.14
N THR A 207 12.44 -12.62 -9.19
CA THR A 207 11.19 -12.36 -8.45
C THR A 207 11.48 -11.93 -7.01
N SER A 208 10.53 -11.27 -6.34
CA SER A 208 10.64 -10.95 -4.91
C SER A 208 10.69 -12.23 -4.06
N ARG A 209 10.11 -13.36 -4.52
CA ARG A 209 10.27 -14.68 -3.88
C ARG A 209 11.73 -15.11 -3.81
N GLU A 210 12.48 -14.97 -4.91
CA GLU A 210 13.90 -15.32 -4.97
C GLU A 210 14.74 -14.42 -4.06
N LEU A 211 14.41 -13.13 -3.99
CA LEU A 211 15.08 -12.19 -3.10
C LEU A 211 14.75 -12.45 -1.63
N ALA A 212 13.50 -12.82 -1.33
CA ALA A 212 13.10 -13.24 0.01
C ALA A 212 13.90 -14.46 0.48
N SER A 213 14.08 -15.46 -0.39
CA SER A 213 14.89 -16.64 -0.12
C SER A 213 16.38 -16.30 0.08
N ALA A 214 16.84 -15.17 -0.46
CA ALA A 214 18.18 -14.62 -0.27
C ALA A 214 18.29 -13.65 0.93
N GLY A 215 17.27 -13.60 1.81
CA GLY A 215 17.28 -12.79 3.03
C GLY A 215 16.85 -11.32 2.83
N LYS A 216 16.20 -11.00 1.71
CA LYS A 216 15.67 -9.66 1.40
C LYS A 216 14.16 -9.71 1.12
N PRO A 217 13.33 -10.19 2.09
CA PRO A 217 11.89 -10.26 1.89
C PRO A 217 11.27 -8.86 1.85
N THR A 218 10.24 -8.72 1.02
CA THR A 218 9.29 -7.61 1.06
C THR A 218 7.90 -8.14 1.41
N LEU A 219 7.10 -7.33 2.08
CA LEU A 219 5.78 -7.68 2.58
C LEU A 219 4.80 -6.56 2.27
N ASP A 220 3.52 -6.89 2.22
CA ASP A 220 2.44 -5.93 2.35
C ASP A 220 1.87 -5.96 3.76
N LEU A 221 1.80 -4.81 4.38
CA LEU A 221 1.48 -4.62 5.78
C LEU A 221 0.22 -3.77 5.93
N GLY A 222 -0.58 -4.12 6.90
CA GLY A 222 -1.67 -3.29 7.36
C GLY A 222 -1.19 -2.35 8.46
N VAL A 223 -1.21 -1.04 8.20
CA VAL A 223 -0.82 -0.01 9.16
C VAL A 223 -2.00 0.83 9.60
N VAL A 224 -1.95 1.32 10.83
CA VAL A 224 -3.00 2.14 11.44
C VAL A 224 -2.37 3.35 12.11
N ALA A 225 -2.92 4.55 11.91
CA ALA A 225 -2.48 5.76 12.59
C ALA A 225 -2.53 5.56 14.11
N THR A 226 -1.46 5.89 14.82
CA THR A 226 -1.39 5.70 16.29
C THR A 226 -2.51 6.41 17.04
N ALA A 227 -2.92 7.59 16.55
CA ALA A 227 -4.06 8.32 17.14
C ALA A 227 -5.37 7.54 16.96
N PHE A 228 -5.57 6.87 15.80
CA PHE A 228 -6.76 6.07 15.54
C PHE A 228 -6.78 4.79 16.38
N VAL A 229 -5.63 4.10 16.54
CA VAL A 229 -5.51 2.95 17.46
C VAL A 229 -5.98 3.32 18.86
N LYS A 230 -5.52 4.46 19.37
CA LYS A 230 -5.87 4.94 20.72
C LYS A 230 -7.35 5.31 20.87
N ALA A 231 -7.93 5.95 19.86
CA ALA A 231 -9.31 6.44 19.91
C ALA A 231 -10.34 5.34 19.59
N HIS A 232 -9.99 4.37 18.75
CA HIS A 232 -10.92 3.40 18.18
C HIS A 232 -10.36 1.95 18.18
N PRO A 233 -9.86 1.41 19.32
CA PRO A 233 -9.23 0.09 19.36
C PRO A 233 -10.17 -1.03 18.88
N ALA A 234 -11.47 -0.97 19.21
CA ALA A 234 -12.44 -1.95 18.76
C ALA A 234 -12.66 -1.92 17.22
N ALA A 235 -12.53 -0.75 16.59
CA ALA A 235 -12.62 -0.65 15.13
C ALA A 235 -11.37 -1.25 14.45
N VAL A 236 -10.19 -1.10 15.07
CA VAL A 236 -8.96 -1.75 14.61
C VAL A 236 -9.07 -3.27 14.73
N ASP A 237 -9.65 -3.79 15.80
CA ASP A 237 -9.90 -5.21 15.98
C ASP A 237 -10.90 -5.76 14.95
N ALA A 238 -11.97 -5.01 14.66
CA ALA A 238 -12.94 -5.37 13.61
C ALA A 238 -12.27 -5.42 12.24
N TRP A 239 -11.39 -4.45 11.92
CA TRP A 239 -10.62 -4.45 10.68
C TRP A 239 -9.64 -5.63 10.60
N ARG A 240 -8.88 -5.93 11.66
CA ARG A 240 -7.99 -7.11 11.71
C ARG A 240 -8.75 -8.41 11.53
N LYS A 241 -9.94 -8.52 12.14
CA LYS A 241 -10.83 -9.68 11.98
C LYS A 241 -11.33 -9.81 10.54
N ALA A 242 -11.67 -8.71 9.88
CA ALA A 242 -12.07 -8.71 8.46
C ALA A 242 -10.90 -9.16 7.57
N GLN A 243 -9.66 -8.72 7.83
CA GLN A 243 -8.47 -9.19 7.12
C GLN A 243 -8.20 -10.68 7.35
N SER A 244 -8.39 -11.16 8.59
CA SER A 244 -8.29 -12.58 8.92
C SER A 244 -9.33 -13.42 8.15
N GLN A 245 -10.56 -12.95 8.04
CA GLN A 245 -11.60 -13.58 7.23
C GLN A 245 -11.23 -13.64 5.74
N ALA A 246 -10.63 -12.57 5.21
CA ALA A 246 -10.15 -12.53 3.83
C ALA A 246 -9.01 -13.54 3.58
N LEU A 247 -8.03 -13.65 4.50
CA LEU A 247 -6.98 -14.68 4.40
C LEU A 247 -7.57 -16.09 4.47
N ASN A 248 -8.51 -16.33 5.38
CA ASN A 248 -9.23 -17.62 5.46
C ASN A 248 -9.96 -17.93 4.15
N LEU A 249 -10.58 -16.94 3.50
CA LEU A 249 -11.24 -17.12 2.22
C LEU A 249 -10.25 -17.50 1.11
N ILE A 250 -9.09 -16.82 1.06
CA ILE A 250 -8.02 -17.15 0.09
C ILE A 250 -7.56 -18.59 0.23
N HIS A 251 -7.44 -19.11 1.47
CA HIS A 251 -6.99 -20.47 1.72
C HIS A 251 -8.06 -21.53 1.51
N ASN A 252 -9.29 -21.26 1.93
CA ASN A 252 -10.34 -22.28 2.05
C ASN A 252 -11.34 -22.27 0.88
N ASP A 253 -11.51 -21.10 0.23
CA ASP A 253 -12.37 -20.91 -0.95
C ASP A 253 -11.73 -19.91 -1.92
N PRO A 254 -10.62 -20.31 -2.59
CA PRO A 254 -9.90 -19.44 -3.51
C PRO A 254 -10.74 -18.96 -4.70
N ALA A 255 -11.80 -19.68 -5.06
CA ALA A 255 -12.70 -19.26 -6.13
C ALA A 255 -13.54 -18.04 -5.73
N SER A 256 -14.09 -18.03 -4.51
CA SER A 256 -14.81 -16.87 -3.97
C SER A 256 -13.88 -15.69 -3.71
N ALA A 257 -12.65 -15.93 -3.24
CA ALA A 257 -11.62 -14.90 -3.10
C ALA A 257 -11.29 -14.26 -4.46
N ALA A 258 -11.03 -15.08 -5.47
CA ALA A 258 -10.73 -14.64 -6.83
C ALA A 258 -11.87 -13.83 -7.46
N LYS A 259 -13.14 -14.23 -7.23
CA LYS A 259 -14.30 -13.47 -7.68
C LYS A 259 -14.32 -12.06 -7.09
N SER A 260 -14.07 -11.92 -5.78
CA SER A 260 -14.05 -10.63 -5.10
C SER A 260 -12.91 -9.72 -5.63
N VAL A 261 -11.70 -10.28 -5.75
CA VAL A 261 -10.53 -9.57 -6.28
C VAL A 261 -10.72 -9.20 -7.77
N GLY A 262 -11.31 -10.11 -8.55
CA GLY A 262 -11.60 -9.88 -9.96
C GLY A 262 -12.51 -8.68 -10.19
N VAL A 263 -13.55 -8.51 -9.38
CA VAL A 263 -14.45 -7.33 -9.44
C VAL A 263 -13.67 -6.04 -9.19
N GLU A 264 -12.81 -6.00 -8.17
CA GLU A 264 -12.07 -4.80 -7.79
C GLU A 264 -10.96 -4.42 -8.79
N LEU A 265 -10.37 -5.41 -9.46
CA LEU A 265 -9.29 -5.21 -10.44
C LEU A 265 -9.76 -5.25 -11.89
N ASN A 266 -11.05 -5.47 -12.14
CA ASN A 266 -11.61 -5.66 -13.48
C ASN A 266 -10.92 -6.82 -14.23
N LEU A 267 -10.74 -7.97 -13.54
CA LEU A 267 -10.18 -9.21 -14.05
C LEU A 267 -11.24 -10.29 -14.09
N THR A 268 -11.06 -11.30 -14.95
CA THR A 268 -11.84 -12.54 -14.85
C THR A 268 -11.51 -13.28 -13.55
N PRO A 269 -12.42 -14.11 -13.00
CA PRO A 269 -12.11 -14.89 -11.81
C PRO A 269 -10.87 -15.79 -11.97
N GLU A 270 -10.64 -16.35 -13.16
CA GLU A 270 -9.50 -17.20 -13.50
C GLU A 270 -8.19 -16.40 -13.45
N GLU A 271 -8.17 -15.18 -14.03
CA GLU A 271 -7.02 -14.28 -13.96
C GLU A 271 -6.74 -13.83 -12.53
N ALA A 272 -7.77 -13.46 -11.79
CA ALA A 272 -7.62 -13.07 -10.39
C ALA A 272 -7.10 -14.23 -9.53
N GLN A 273 -7.59 -15.47 -9.75
CA GLN A 273 -7.10 -16.66 -9.04
C GLN A 273 -5.63 -16.94 -9.37
N ARG A 274 -5.25 -16.86 -10.64
CA ARG A 274 -3.86 -17.02 -11.07
C ARG A 274 -2.97 -15.93 -10.45
N GLN A 275 -3.45 -14.69 -10.38
CA GLN A 275 -2.68 -13.59 -9.78
C GLN A 275 -2.55 -13.76 -8.27
N LEU A 276 -3.62 -14.09 -7.54
CA LEU A 276 -3.57 -14.38 -6.10
C LEU A 276 -2.59 -15.52 -5.77
N SER A 277 -2.51 -16.56 -6.60
CA SER A 277 -1.61 -17.70 -6.36
C SER A 277 -0.12 -17.35 -6.41
N GLN A 278 0.25 -16.16 -6.87
CA GLN A 278 1.64 -15.71 -6.97
C GLN A 278 2.15 -15.00 -5.70
N GLY A 279 1.25 -14.46 -4.88
CA GLY A 279 1.56 -13.95 -3.54
C GLY A 279 1.75 -15.08 -2.52
N VAL A 280 2.28 -14.76 -1.37
CA VAL A 280 2.42 -15.69 -0.24
C VAL A 280 1.52 -15.19 0.89
N PHE A 281 0.33 -15.77 0.99
CA PHE A 281 -0.64 -15.43 2.03
C PHE A 281 -0.42 -16.34 3.25
N LEU A 282 -0.23 -15.72 4.42
CA LEU A 282 -0.06 -16.44 5.67
C LEU A 282 -1.41 -16.96 6.17
N LYS A 283 -1.41 -18.08 6.89
CA LYS A 283 -2.60 -18.45 7.66
C LYS A 283 -2.78 -17.45 8.80
N PRO A 284 -4.01 -17.02 9.12
CA PRO A 284 -4.23 -16.05 10.20
C PRO A 284 -3.54 -16.43 11.51
N ALA A 285 -3.60 -17.68 11.92
CA ALA A 285 -2.96 -18.16 13.15
C ALA A 285 -1.44 -17.94 13.19
N ASP A 286 -0.77 -17.95 12.03
CA ASP A 286 0.69 -17.78 11.94
C ASP A 286 1.13 -16.34 12.24
N LEU A 287 0.22 -15.35 12.07
CA LEU A 287 0.53 -13.94 12.27
C LEU A 287 0.97 -13.61 13.70
N ALA A 288 0.42 -14.30 14.70
CA ALA A 288 0.81 -14.15 16.10
C ALA A 288 2.05 -14.97 16.50
N SER A 289 2.66 -15.68 15.53
CA SER A 289 3.87 -16.47 15.81
C SER A 289 5.10 -15.57 15.99
N PRO A 290 6.18 -16.10 16.62
CA PRO A 290 7.45 -15.38 16.74
C PRO A 290 8.10 -14.98 15.42
N ALA A 291 7.76 -15.66 14.30
CA ALA A 291 8.29 -15.34 12.99
C ALA A 291 7.72 -14.03 12.42
N TRP A 292 6.54 -13.59 12.87
CA TRP A 292 5.83 -12.44 12.30
C TRP A 292 5.59 -11.35 13.33
N LEU A 293 4.34 -11.04 13.65
CA LEU A 293 3.98 -9.95 14.59
C LEU A 293 4.30 -10.32 16.05
N GLY A 294 4.17 -11.62 16.41
CA GLY A 294 4.23 -12.05 17.79
C GLY A 294 2.97 -11.68 18.56
N THR A 295 3.14 -11.50 19.87
CA THR A 295 2.05 -11.13 20.81
C THR A 295 2.45 -9.90 21.62
N SER A 296 1.54 -9.38 22.45
CA SER A 296 1.84 -8.29 23.39
C SER A 296 2.91 -8.69 24.43
N ALA A 297 2.98 -9.98 24.78
CA ALA A 297 3.99 -10.51 25.73
C ALA A 297 5.37 -10.72 25.07
N ALA A 298 5.42 -11.03 23.77
CA ALA A 298 6.64 -11.30 23.03
C ALA A 298 6.49 -10.86 21.57
N LYS A 299 7.13 -9.76 21.19
CA LYS A 299 7.15 -9.27 19.80
C LYS A 299 7.84 -10.28 18.89
N GLY A 300 7.34 -10.39 17.67
CA GLY A 300 7.92 -11.25 16.64
C GLY A 300 9.04 -10.59 15.85
N GLN A 301 9.59 -11.35 14.90
CA GLN A 301 10.76 -10.94 14.08
C GLN A 301 10.44 -9.88 13.02
N LEU A 302 9.17 -9.48 12.86
CA LEU A 302 8.82 -8.41 11.89
C LEU A 302 9.56 -7.09 12.19
N ALA A 303 9.78 -6.79 13.49
CA ALA A 303 10.54 -5.59 13.87
C ALA A 303 11.99 -5.68 13.37
N ASP A 304 12.64 -6.82 13.51
CA ASP A 304 14.00 -7.05 13.01
C ASP A 304 14.07 -6.95 11.49
N ASN A 305 13.07 -7.48 10.79
CA ASN A 305 12.95 -7.37 9.34
C ASN A 305 12.82 -5.90 8.89
N LEU A 306 12.02 -5.09 9.57
CA LEU A 306 11.86 -3.67 9.27
C LEU A 306 13.13 -2.86 9.57
N VAL A 307 13.83 -3.15 10.68
CA VAL A 307 15.14 -2.55 11.00
C VAL A 307 16.17 -2.93 9.93
N SER A 308 16.22 -4.21 9.53
CA SER A 308 17.11 -4.66 8.45
C SER A 308 16.80 -3.99 7.12
N ALA A 309 15.52 -3.82 6.79
CA ALA A 309 15.11 -3.07 5.61
C ALA A 309 15.50 -1.59 5.69
N ALA A 310 15.34 -0.95 6.86
CA ALA A 310 15.76 0.42 7.10
C ALA A 310 17.30 0.56 6.98
N GLN A 311 18.07 -0.39 7.54
CA GLN A 311 19.52 -0.39 7.40
C GLN A 311 19.93 -0.46 5.92
N PHE A 312 19.33 -1.36 5.15
CA PHE A 312 19.59 -1.47 3.72
C PHE A 312 19.23 -0.16 2.97
N LEU A 313 18.08 0.45 3.31
CA LEU A 313 17.69 1.76 2.72
C LEU A 313 18.67 2.87 3.11
N LYS A 314 19.24 2.84 4.33
CA LYS A 314 20.29 3.77 4.76
C LYS A 314 21.57 3.59 3.95
N ASP A 315 21.99 2.33 3.77
CA ASP A 315 23.20 2.00 2.98
C ASP A 315 23.04 2.45 1.52
N GLN A 316 21.81 2.39 0.99
CA GLN A 316 21.43 2.90 -0.33
C GLN A 316 21.11 4.41 -0.35
N GLN A 317 21.33 5.13 0.75
CA GLN A 317 21.11 6.59 0.87
C GLN A 317 19.65 7.02 0.60
N LYS A 318 18.68 6.16 0.93
CA LYS A 318 17.23 6.42 0.73
C LYS A 318 16.55 6.95 2.00
N ILE A 319 17.21 6.87 3.15
CA ILE A 319 16.79 7.45 4.44
C ILE A 319 17.99 8.04 5.18
N ASP A 320 17.71 8.97 6.11
CA ASP A 320 18.76 9.69 6.85
C ASP A 320 19.26 8.93 8.08
N ALA A 321 18.38 8.17 8.74
CA ALA A 321 18.70 7.39 9.94
C ALA A 321 17.87 6.12 10.04
N VAL A 322 18.46 5.07 10.61
CA VAL A 322 17.78 3.82 10.94
C VAL A 322 17.13 3.96 12.30
N PRO A 323 15.84 3.66 12.46
CA PRO A 323 15.22 3.61 13.76
C PRO A 323 15.80 2.45 14.59
N ASP A 324 15.92 2.61 15.89
CA ASP A 324 16.34 1.51 16.76
C ASP A 324 15.23 0.43 16.84
N LEU A 325 15.63 -0.78 17.26
CA LEU A 325 14.72 -1.91 17.36
C LEU A 325 13.55 -1.64 18.32
N ALA A 326 13.80 -0.95 19.43
CA ALA A 326 12.76 -0.65 20.42
C ALA A 326 11.69 0.29 19.82
N THR A 327 12.11 1.29 19.04
CA THR A 327 11.20 2.18 18.31
C THR A 327 10.34 1.39 17.32
N VAL A 328 10.93 0.49 16.54
CA VAL A 328 10.17 -0.33 15.58
C VAL A 328 9.26 -1.32 16.30
N GLN A 329 9.71 -1.95 17.38
CA GLN A 329 8.88 -2.84 18.21
C GLN A 329 7.66 -2.10 18.80
N ALA A 330 7.83 -0.85 19.23
CA ALA A 330 6.73 -0.01 19.71
C ALA A 330 5.74 0.35 18.60
N ALA A 331 6.19 0.37 17.34
CA ALA A 331 5.35 0.58 16.17
C ALA A 331 4.65 -0.70 15.68
N ILE A 332 4.77 -1.85 16.38
CA ILE A 332 4.03 -3.06 16.08
C ILE A 332 2.88 -3.25 17.07
N TYR A 333 1.65 -3.16 16.56
CA TYR A 333 0.44 -3.27 17.37
C TYR A 333 -0.02 -4.74 17.45
N THR A 334 0.23 -5.37 18.60
CA THR A 334 -0.11 -6.78 18.86
C THR A 334 -1.18 -6.95 19.94
N GLU A 335 -1.70 -5.85 20.52
CA GLU A 335 -2.75 -5.90 21.52
C GLU A 335 -3.97 -6.65 20.98
N GLY A 336 -4.48 -7.64 21.73
CA GLY A 336 -5.65 -8.43 21.32
C GLY A 336 -5.50 -9.26 20.04
N LEU A 337 -4.33 -9.31 19.39
CA LEU A 337 -4.15 -9.96 18.10
C LEU A 337 -4.62 -11.43 18.09
N PRO A 338 -4.30 -12.31 19.02
CA PRO A 338 -4.78 -13.70 19.00
C PRO A 338 -6.31 -13.84 18.99
N ASN A 339 -7.03 -12.86 19.54
CA ASN A 339 -8.49 -12.91 19.65
C ASN A 339 -9.21 -12.57 18.32
N VAL A 340 -8.48 -12.04 17.34
CA VAL A 340 -9.03 -11.60 16.04
C VAL A 340 -8.58 -12.48 14.87
N LEU A 341 -7.74 -13.47 15.10
CA LEU A 341 -7.18 -14.35 14.07
C LEU A 341 -7.94 -15.67 13.90
N GLY A 342 -9.02 -15.88 14.65
CA GLY A 342 -9.83 -17.10 14.62
C GLY A 342 -10.74 -17.25 13.42
#